data_0abf0ec7e29a49a188c510c6cfc5eb65
#
_entry.id   0abf0ec7e29a49a188c510c6cfc5eb65
#
_cell.length_a   1.000
_cell.length_b   1.000
_cell.length_c   1.000
_cell.angle_alpha   90.00
_cell.angle_beta   90.00
_cell.angle_gamma   90.00
#
_symmetry.space_group_name_H-M   'P 1'
#
loop_
_entity.id
_entity.type
_entity.pdbx_description
1 polymer ?
#
loop_
_entity_poly.entity_id
_entity_poly.type
_entity_poly.pdbx_seq_one_letter_code
_entity_poly.pdbx_strand_id
1 'polypeptide(L)'
;MYAIEERGKKINGAMVDTFARKATSGVTELDVEAGTTGYKGGCSREAGGRTFLSIECYGGDFYFSPIQDDAGNNVGVTIACCGDDGMVAIAKALAFCKQVIDDQRIEMDD
;
A
#
# COMPACT_ATOMS: atom_id res chain seq x y z
N MET A 1 10.36 -14.87 -9.15
CA MET A 1 10.16 -13.43 -8.87
C MET A 1 8.96 -12.91 -9.64
N TYR A 2 8.09 -12.19 -8.98
CA TYR A 2 6.89 -11.67 -9.62
C TYR A 2 7.16 -10.30 -10.22
N ALA A 3 6.57 -10.07 -11.39
CA ALA A 3 6.71 -8.78 -12.06
C ALA A 3 5.97 -7.69 -11.31
N ILE A 4 6.49 -6.47 -11.40
CA ILE A 4 5.81 -5.30 -10.89
C ILE A 4 4.82 -4.85 -11.95
N GLU A 5 3.57 -4.62 -11.54
CA GLU A 5 2.49 -4.21 -12.44
C GLU A 5 2.15 -2.75 -12.19
N GLU A 6 2.14 -1.96 -13.25
CA GLU A 6 1.72 -0.57 -13.15
C GLU A 6 0.20 -0.48 -13.15
N ARG A 7 -0.33 0.33 -12.23
CA ARG A 7 -1.76 0.57 -12.10
C ARG A 7 -1.99 2.05 -11.83
N GLY A 8 -3.21 2.42 -11.51
CA GLY A 8 -3.54 3.79 -11.16
C GLY A 8 -4.76 3.83 -10.26
N LYS A 9 -4.80 4.81 -9.37
CA LYS A 9 -5.93 5.04 -8.48
C LYS A 9 -6.29 6.52 -8.48
N LYS A 10 -7.58 6.80 -8.52
CA LYS A 10 -8.06 8.17 -8.40
C LYS A 10 -8.43 8.43 -6.95
N ILE A 11 -7.78 9.40 -6.34
CA ILE A 11 -7.99 9.73 -4.93
C ILE A 11 -8.31 11.21 -4.85
N ASN A 12 -9.51 11.54 -4.38
CA ASN A 12 -9.97 12.92 -4.22
C ASN A 12 -9.71 13.76 -5.47
N GLY A 13 -10.04 13.19 -6.64
CA GLY A 13 -9.94 13.88 -7.91
C GLY A 13 -8.57 13.88 -8.57
N ALA A 14 -7.55 13.35 -7.90
CA ALA A 14 -6.21 13.27 -8.47
C ALA A 14 -5.86 11.83 -8.80
N MET A 15 -5.22 11.63 -9.95
CA MET A 15 -4.76 10.31 -10.36
C MET A 15 -3.40 10.03 -9.72
N VAL A 16 -3.29 8.89 -9.07
CA VAL A 16 -2.06 8.43 -8.46
C VAL A 16 -1.56 7.22 -9.23
N ASP A 17 -0.36 7.29 -9.77
CA ASP A 17 0.27 6.13 -10.39
C ASP A 17 0.68 5.17 -9.29
N THR A 18 0.23 3.94 -9.38
CA THR A 18 0.52 2.93 -8.39
C THR A 18 1.27 1.76 -9.01
N PHE A 19 1.97 1.03 -8.18
CA PHE A 19 2.69 -0.17 -8.59
C PHE A 19 2.28 -1.30 -7.66
N ALA A 20 2.06 -2.46 -8.26
CA ALA A 20 1.61 -3.64 -7.52
C ALA A 20 2.55 -4.81 -7.72
N ARG A 21 2.65 -5.64 -6.71
CA ARG A 21 3.49 -6.82 -6.74
C ARG A 21 2.99 -7.83 -5.73
N LYS A 22 3.21 -9.10 -6.03
CA LYS A 22 2.92 -10.17 -5.08
C LYS A 22 4.06 -10.33 -4.10
N ALA A 23 3.74 -10.39 -2.81
CA ALA A 23 4.69 -10.69 -1.75
C ALA A 23 4.34 -12.08 -1.23
N THR A 24 5.26 -13.01 -1.39
CA THR A 24 5.00 -14.41 -1.07
C THR A 24 6.03 -15.00 -0.14
N SER A 25 5.60 -15.98 0.65
CA SER A 25 6.48 -16.82 1.44
C SER A 25 5.73 -18.12 1.73
N GLY A 26 6.27 -19.24 1.27
CA GLY A 26 5.58 -20.52 1.42
C GLY A 26 4.22 -20.47 0.76
N VAL A 27 3.18 -20.79 1.53
CA VAL A 27 1.79 -20.77 1.02
C VAL A 27 1.14 -19.41 1.16
N THR A 28 1.81 -18.45 1.77
CA THR A 28 1.27 -17.11 1.98
C THR A 28 1.47 -16.27 0.72
N GLU A 29 0.40 -15.67 0.25
CA GLU A 29 0.45 -14.81 -0.93
C GLU A 29 -0.34 -13.53 -0.67
N LEU A 30 0.36 -12.40 -0.75
CA LEU A 30 -0.24 -11.07 -0.61
C LEU A 30 -0.14 -10.34 -1.93
N ASP A 31 -1.17 -9.57 -2.26
CA ASP A 31 -1.13 -8.63 -3.39
C ASP A 31 -1.01 -7.24 -2.79
N VAL A 32 0.06 -6.54 -3.15
CA VAL A 32 0.42 -5.26 -2.55
C VAL A 32 0.46 -4.21 -3.63
N GLU A 33 -0.15 -3.07 -3.35
CA GLU A 33 -0.16 -1.95 -4.28
C GLU A 33 0.11 -0.67 -3.50
N ALA A 34 0.97 0.18 -4.05
CA ALA A 34 1.30 1.46 -3.41
C ALA A 34 1.61 2.51 -4.45
N GLY A 35 1.41 3.76 -4.09
CA GLY A 35 1.76 4.87 -4.96
C GLY A 35 1.57 6.19 -4.25
N THR A 36 2.24 7.23 -4.75
CA THR A 36 2.12 8.58 -4.22
C THR A 36 2.36 9.60 -5.31
N THR A 37 1.72 10.76 -5.20
CA THR A 37 2.02 11.89 -6.07
C THR A 37 3.14 12.77 -5.52
N GLY A 38 3.71 12.42 -4.36
CA GLY A 38 4.80 13.16 -3.76
C GLY A 38 4.33 14.34 -2.92
N TYR A 39 5.25 15.23 -2.62
CA TYR A 39 5.00 16.30 -1.65
C TYR A 39 3.96 17.31 -2.09
N LYS A 40 3.90 17.64 -3.35
CA LYS A 40 2.99 18.67 -3.86
C LYS A 40 1.79 18.11 -4.57
N GLY A 41 1.64 16.79 -4.54
CA GLY A 41 0.49 16.12 -5.09
C GLY A 41 0.33 16.19 -6.59
N GLY A 42 1.34 16.69 -7.31
CA GLY A 42 1.24 16.84 -8.74
C GLY A 42 0.20 17.87 -9.19
N CYS A 43 -0.35 18.64 -8.27
CA CYS A 43 -1.35 19.65 -8.54
C CYS A 43 -0.97 20.96 -7.85
N SER A 44 -0.74 22.00 -8.62
CA SER A 44 -0.24 23.27 -8.09
C SER A 44 -1.24 24.01 -7.22
N ARG A 45 -2.51 23.66 -7.30
CA ARG A 45 -3.55 24.37 -6.56
C ARG A 45 -3.99 23.70 -5.27
N GLU A 46 -3.52 22.50 -5.02
CA GLU A 46 -3.90 21.78 -3.81
C GLU A 46 -2.70 21.53 -2.93
N ALA A 47 -2.88 21.70 -1.64
CA ALA A 47 -1.84 21.39 -0.68
C ALA A 47 -1.80 19.88 -0.46
N GLY A 48 -0.61 19.34 -0.44
CA GLY A 48 -0.38 17.94 -0.11
C GLY A 48 -0.62 16.98 -1.25
N GLY A 49 0.00 15.85 -1.14
CA GLY A 49 -0.12 14.79 -2.13
C GLY A 49 -1.16 13.77 -1.76
N ARG A 50 -1.35 12.82 -2.65
CA ARG A 50 -2.17 11.63 -2.40
C ARG A 50 -1.25 10.43 -2.32
N THR A 51 -1.47 9.60 -1.32
CA THR A 51 -0.69 8.37 -1.14
C THR A 51 -1.65 7.20 -0.96
N PHE A 52 -1.38 6.13 -1.65
CA PHE A 52 -2.23 4.95 -1.66
C PHE A 52 -1.45 3.72 -1.25
N LEU A 53 -2.08 2.88 -0.43
CA LEU A 53 -1.52 1.61 0.01
C LEU A 53 -2.64 0.58 0.11
N SER A 54 -2.45 -0.57 -0.50
CA SER A 54 -3.40 -1.67 -0.44
C SER A 54 -2.68 -2.99 -0.25
N ILE A 55 -3.18 -3.82 0.64
CA ILE A 55 -2.67 -5.17 0.87
C ILE A 55 -3.87 -6.12 0.90
N GLU A 56 -3.84 -7.14 0.03
CA GLU A 56 -4.86 -8.17 -0.01
C GLU A 56 -4.21 -9.53 0.17
N CYS A 57 -4.88 -10.43 0.88
CA CYS A 57 -4.35 -11.78 1.13
C CYS A 57 -5.11 -12.79 0.29
N TYR A 58 -4.39 -13.54 -0.53
CA TYR A 58 -4.96 -14.61 -1.36
C TYR A 58 -4.55 -16.00 -0.90
N GLY A 59 -3.68 -16.09 0.09
CA GLY A 59 -3.29 -17.36 0.70
C GLY A 59 -2.57 -17.10 2.01
N GLY A 60 -2.88 -17.89 3.02
CA GLY A 60 -2.29 -17.74 4.35
C GLY A 60 -3.29 -17.24 5.37
N ASP A 61 -2.83 -17.13 6.60
CA ASP A 61 -3.66 -16.75 7.75
C ASP A 61 -3.49 -15.26 8.06
N PHE A 62 -4.19 -14.43 7.33
CA PHE A 62 -4.20 -12.99 7.58
C PHE A 62 -5.55 -12.53 8.06
N TYR A 63 -5.54 -11.59 8.96
CA TYR A 63 -6.73 -10.99 9.56
C TYR A 63 -6.67 -9.49 9.36
N PHE A 64 -7.73 -8.94 8.76
CA PHE A 64 -7.87 -7.49 8.55
C PHE A 64 -9.13 -7.04 9.26
N SER A 65 -9.02 -6.02 10.11
CA SER A 65 -10.16 -5.54 10.86
C SER A 65 -10.13 -4.01 10.93
N PRO A 66 -11.24 -3.35 10.62
CA PRO A 66 -11.29 -1.90 10.80
C PRO A 66 -11.29 -1.54 12.27
N ILE A 67 -10.66 -0.41 12.58
CA ILE A 67 -10.70 0.18 13.91
C ILE A 67 -11.65 1.34 13.86
N GLN A 68 -12.64 1.37 14.75
CA GLN A 68 -13.64 2.42 14.78
C GLN A 68 -13.54 3.23 16.07
N ASP A 69 -13.85 4.52 15.98
CA ASP A 69 -13.94 5.37 17.16
C ASP A 69 -15.31 5.24 17.83
N ASP A 70 -15.54 5.99 18.90
CA ASP A 70 -16.79 5.90 19.65
C ASP A 70 -18.01 6.34 18.83
N ALA A 71 -17.79 7.12 17.79
CA ALA A 71 -18.86 7.58 16.90
C ALA A 71 -19.13 6.64 15.73
N GLY A 72 -18.37 5.54 15.61
CA GLY A 72 -18.52 4.56 14.54
C GLY A 72 -17.75 4.88 13.27
N ASN A 73 -16.90 5.88 13.29
CA ASN A 73 -16.08 6.23 12.14
C ASN A 73 -14.88 5.29 12.03
N ASN A 74 -14.54 4.88 10.81
CA ASN A 74 -13.35 4.09 10.57
C ASN A 74 -12.11 4.97 10.71
N VAL A 75 -11.28 4.69 11.71
CA VAL A 75 -10.10 5.49 11.99
C VAL A 75 -8.80 4.72 11.80
N GLY A 76 -8.88 3.44 11.48
CA GLY A 76 -7.68 2.66 11.27
C GLY A 76 -7.99 1.24 10.83
N VAL A 77 -6.93 0.46 10.70
CA VAL A 77 -7.04 -0.95 10.36
C VAL A 77 -6.02 -1.74 11.16
N THR A 78 -6.43 -2.91 11.62
CA THR A 78 -5.52 -3.87 12.24
C THR A 78 -5.22 -4.95 11.21
N ILE A 79 -3.94 -5.26 11.05
CA ILE A 79 -3.49 -6.36 10.20
C ILE A 79 -2.71 -7.31 11.09
N ALA A 80 -3.15 -8.55 11.15
CA ALA A 80 -2.48 -9.58 11.94
C ALA A 80 -2.33 -10.84 11.12
N CYS A 81 -1.33 -11.63 11.45
CA CYS A 81 -1.11 -12.88 10.74
C CYS A 81 -0.50 -13.91 11.70
N CYS A 82 -0.52 -15.16 11.28
CA CYS A 82 0.07 -16.25 12.04
C CYS A 82 1.16 -16.92 11.21
N GLY A 83 2.18 -17.41 11.92
CA GLY A 83 3.22 -18.21 11.31
C GLY A 83 4.37 -17.38 10.72
N ASP A 84 5.48 -18.08 10.48
CA ASP A 84 6.69 -17.45 9.97
C ASP A 84 6.50 -16.92 8.54
N ASP A 85 5.77 -17.65 7.71
CA ASP A 85 5.53 -17.24 6.34
C ASP A 85 4.71 -15.95 6.27
N GLY A 86 3.74 -15.78 7.18
CA GLY A 86 2.98 -14.54 7.26
C GLY A 86 3.86 -13.37 7.64
N MET A 87 4.74 -13.57 8.61
CA MET A 87 5.67 -12.54 9.05
C MET A 87 6.60 -12.12 7.90
N VAL A 88 7.16 -13.09 7.18
CA VAL A 88 8.06 -12.80 6.06
C VAL A 88 7.31 -12.09 4.93
N ALA A 89 6.11 -12.56 4.60
CA ALA A 89 5.33 -11.96 3.52
C ALA A 89 4.97 -10.51 3.82
N ILE A 90 4.55 -10.19 5.04
CA ILE A 90 4.20 -8.81 5.37
C ILE A 90 5.43 -7.92 5.40
N ALA A 91 6.57 -8.44 5.83
CA ALA A 91 7.82 -7.68 5.79
C ALA A 91 8.18 -7.32 4.34
N LYS A 92 8.04 -8.28 3.42
CA LYS A 92 8.26 -8.02 1.99
C LYS A 92 7.28 -7.01 1.43
N ALA A 93 6.01 -7.10 1.85
CA ALA A 93 4.97 -6.18 1.40
C ALA A 93 5.27 -4.75 1.84
N LEU A 94 5.65 -4.57 3.10
CA LEU A 94 5.98 -3.25 3.63
C LEU A 94 7.24 -2.68 2.97
N ALA A 95 8.23 -3.52 2.72
CA ALA A 95 9.45 -3.09 2.04
C ALA A 95 9.14 -2.60 0.63
N PHE A 96 8.28 -3.32 -0.09
CA PHE A 96 7.88 -2.93 -1.44
C PHE A 96 7.14 -1.59 -1.42
N CYS A 97 6.18 -1.43 -0.50
CA CYS A 97 5.43 -0.19 -0.39
C CYS A 97 6.35 0.99 -0.10
N LYS A 98 7.27 0.80 0.82
CA LYS A 98 8.24 1.84 1.16
C LYS A 98 9.08 2.21 -0.05
N GLN A 99 9.54 1.21 -0.80
CA GLN A 99 10.38 1.44 -1.98
C GLN A 99 9.63 2.26 -3.03
N VAL A 100 8.38 1.90 -3.32
CA VAL A 100 7.56 2.61 -4.31
C VAL A 100 7.37 4.06 -3.88
N ILE A 101 6.97 4.27 -2.63
CA ILE A 101 6.70 5.61 -2.12
C ILE A 101 7.97 6.46 -2.12
N ASP A 102 9.08 5.89 -1.68
CA ASP A 102 10.36 6.62 -1.66
C ASP A 102 10.80 7.01 -3.07
N ASP A 103 10.68 6.10 -4.03
CA ASP A 103 11.10 6.38 -5.40
C ASP A 103 10.25 7.48 -6.03
N GLN A 104 8.92 7.39 -5.87
CA GLN A 104 8.03 8.40 -6.43
C GLN A 104 8.16 9.74 -5.72
N ARG A 105 8.39 9.73 -4.42
CA ARG A 105 8.58 10.94 -3.64
C ARG A 105 9.81 11.71 -4.14
N ILE A 106 10.89 10.99 -4.40
CA ILE A 106 12.12 11.60 -4.90
C ILE A 106 11.89 12.20 -6.30
N GLU A 107 11.22 11.45 -7.18
CA GLU A 107 10.94 11.92 -8.54
C GLU A 107 10.07 13.17 -8.56
N MET A 108 9.10 13.26 -7.66
CA MET A 108 8.14 14.35 -7.63
C MET A 108 8.63 15.58 -6.86
N ASP A 109 9.73 15.44 -6.16
CA ASP A 109 10.25 16.49 -5.30
C ASP A 109 11.09 17.53 -6.05
N ASP A 110 11.36 17.30 -7.30
CA ASP A 110 12.14 18.23 -8.12
C ASP A 110 11.35 19.51 -8.49
#